data_28362e6234dfeb35aba432791544b160
#
_entry.id   28362e6234dfeb35aba432791544b160
#
_cell.length_a   1.000
_cell.length_b   1.000
_cell.length_c   1.000
_cell.angle_alpha   90.00
_cell.angle_beta   90.00
_cell.angle_gamma   90.00
#
_symmetry.space_group_name_H-M   'P 1'
#
loop_
_entity.id
_entity.type
_entity.pdbx_description
1 polymer ?
#
loop_
_entity_poly.entity_id
_entity_poly.type
_entity_poly.pdbx_seq_one_letter_code
_entity_poly.pdbx_strand_id
1 'polypeptide(L)'
;MDSENANKSKKKKTSNIIQICIGVLAVVLAALIIVMMGIVSSIQGTARVVNYAGLVRGKTQRIIKLEISGQPEDGMIQDIEAFVDGLRNGNGELGLVRLDDGAFQSKMQELEEYFAALHYEILRVREVGYENTEIIDKSERFFEICDEATGLAEAYSQRKASSLTVIEKYITIDIIVLMLLIGYEFIKAVRFAAMNRALQKKVYLDKATGLPNKNKCEELLDDPEPAAENVGVCS
;
A
#
# COMPACT_ATOMS: atom_id res chain seq x y z
N MET A 1 51.19 18.60 -7.50
CA MET A 1 50.78 17.18 -7.70
C MET A 1 49.88 16.65 -6.62
N ASP A 2 50.13 16.96 -5.33
CA ASP A 2 49.32 16.43 -4.19
C ASP A 2 47.91 17.01 -4.06
N SER A 3 47.69 18.28 -4.39
CA SER A 3 46.36 18.92 -4.30
C SER A 3 45.37 18.38 -5.36
N GLU A 4 45.83 17.98 -6.50
CA GLU A 4 45.01 17.44 -7.60
C GLU A 4 44.57 16.00 -7.32
N ASN A 5 45.48 15.19 -6.77
CA ASN A 5 45.17 13.82 -6.33
C ASN A 5 44.20 13.78 -5.14
N ALA A 6 44.33 14.70 -4.17
CA ALA A 6 43.42 14.85 -3.06
C ALA A 6 41.98 15.24 -3.54
N ASN A 7 41.88 16.10 -4.57
CA ASN A 7 40.61 16.52 -5.12
C ASN A 7 39.91 15.40 -5.94
N LYS A 8 40.68 14.60 -6.71
CA LYS A 8 40.19 13.40 -7.42
C LYS A 8 39.68 12.32 -6.43
N SER A 9 40.41 12.07 -5.33
CA SER A 9 40.02 11.13 -4.28
C SER A 9 38.74 11.56 -3.57
N LYS A 10 38.61 12.84 -3.20
CA LYS A 10 37.37 13.38 -2.62
C LYS A 10 36.16 13.24 -3.55
N LYS A 11 36.32 13.54 -4.85
CA LYS A 11 35.25 13.44 -5.84
C LYS A 11 34.76 12.01 -6.06
N LYS A 12 35.67 11.02 -6.04
CA LYS A 12 35.35 9.59 -6.15
C LYS A 12 34.59 9.11 -4.91
N LYS A 13 35.03 9.52 -3.71
CA LYS A 13 34.40 9.17 -2.42
C LYS A 13 32.97 9.72 -2.33
N THR A 14 32.75 10.97 -2.77
CA THR A 14 31.41 11.59 -2.79
C THR A 14 30.46 10.85 -3.76
N SER A 15 30.96 10.41 -4.94
CA SER A 15 30.14 9.66 -5.89
C SER A 15 29.70 8.31 -5.33
N ASN A 16 30.59 7.59 -4.65
CA ASN A 16 30.26 6.31 -4.03
C ASN A 16 29.23 6.46 -2.91
N ILE A 17 29.32 7.54 -2.12
CA ILE A 17 28.34 7.83 -1.06
C ILE A 17 26.96 8.09 -1.66
N ILE A 18 26.85 8.87 -2.75
CA ILE A 18 25.57 9.15 -3.41
C ILE A 18 24.96 7.86 -3.96
N GLN A 19 25.74 6.99 -4.57
CA GLN A 19 25.27 5.69 -5.09
C GLN A 19 24.75 4.78 -3.97
N ILE A 20 25.45 4.75 -2.82
CA ILE A 20 24.98 4.02 -1.63
C ILE A 20 23.68 4.62 -1.12
N CYS A 21 23.57 5.95 -1.04
CA CYS A 21 22.32 6.62 -0.62
C CYS A 21 21.14 6.26 -1.55
N ILE A 22 21.36 6.28 -2.86
CA ILE A 22 20.32 5.87 -3.84
C ILE A 22 19.90 4.42 -3.58
N GLY A 23 20.84 3.51 -3.35
CA GLY A 23 20.56 2.12 -3.06
C GLY A 23 19.73 1.94 -1.75
N VAL A 24 20.11 2.65 -0.70
CA VAL A 24 19.39 2.63 0.58
C VAL A 24 17.97 3.18 0.43
N LEU A 25 17.81 4.33 -0.22
CA LEU A 25 16.48 4.91 -0.47
C LEU A 25 15.60 3.98 -1.30
N ALA A 26 16.15 3.30 -2.32
CA ALA A 26 15.39 2.34 -3.10
C ALA A 26 14.88 1.16 -2.25
N VAL A 27 15.69 0.67 -1.29
CA VAL A 27 15.26 -0.37 -0.35
C VAL A 27 14.20 0.15 0.61
N VAL A 28 14.36 1.38 1.12
CA VAL A 28 13.34 2.03 1.97
C VAL A 28 12.03 2.19 1.23
N LEU A 29 12.06 2.67 -0.03
CA LEU A 29 10.87 2.79 -0.87
C LEU A 29 10.14 1.45 -1.04
N ALA A 30 10.88 0.38 -1.34
CA ALA A 30 10.29 -0.95 -1.48
C ALA A 30 9.64 -1.41 -0.17
N ALA A 31 10.27 -1.19 0.97
CA ALA A 31 9.70 -1.52 2.28
C ALA A 31 8.43 -0.72 2.58
N LEU A 32 8.41 0.59 2.30
CA LEU A 32 7.24 1.45 2.47
C LEU A 32 6.07 1.01 1.59
N ILE A 33 6.32 0.60 0.34
CA ILE A 33 5.29 0.08 -0.56
C ILE A 33 4.68 -1.23 0.00
N ILE A 34 5.49 -2.14 0.51
CA ILE A 34 5.01 -3.40 1.12
C ILE A 34 4.11 -3.09 2.33
N VAL A 35 4.51 -2.18 3.21
CA VAL A 35 3.71 -1.76 4.36
C VAL A 35 2.41 -1.11 3.90
N MET A 36 2.45 -0.24 2.89
CA MET A 36 1.27 0.40 2.31
C MET A 36 0.27 -0.64 1.78
N MET A 37 0.74 -1.65 1.05
CA MET A 37 -0.12 -2.73 0.54
C MET A 37 -0.82 -3.49 1.67
N GLY A 38 -0.11 -3.76 2.77
CA GLY A 38 -0.69 -4.39 3.96
C GLY A 38 -1.80 -3.54 4.59
N ILE A 39 -1.61 -2.23 4.71
CA ILE A 39 -2.62 -1.32 5.25
C ILE A 39 -3.84 -1.23 4.32
N VAL A 40 -3.64 -1.12 3.01
CA VAL A 40 -4.74 -1.10 2.02
C VAL A 40 -5.58 -2.37 2.11
N SER A 41 -4.95 -3.54 2.18
CA SER A 41 -5.65 -4.81 2.38
C SER A 41 -6.47 -4.83 3.69
N SER A 42 -5.90 -4.30 4.77
CA SER A 42 -6.60 -4.18 6.07
C SER A 42 -7.82 -3.26 6.00
N ILE A 43 -7.73 -2.14 5.28
CA ILE A 43 -8.86 -1.20 5.09
C ILE A 43 -9.99 -1.87 4.30
N GLN A 44 -9.68 -2.62 3.25
CA GLN A 44 -10.68 -3.35 2.47
C GLN A 44 -11.44 -4.37 3.32
N GLY A 45 -10.73 -5.12 4.16
CA GLY A 45 -11.34 -6.04 5.13
C GLY A 45 -12.24 -5.33 6.13
N THR A 46 -11.82 -4.18 6.65
CA THR A 46 -12.60 -3.38 7.62
C THR A 46 -13.87 -2.80 6.98
N ALA A 47 -13.82 -2.33 5.74
CA ALA A 47 -15.01 -1.82 5.04
C ALA A 47 -16.10 -2.90 4.93
N ARG A 48 -15.70 -4.16 4.75
CA ARG A 48 -16.65 -5.29 4.75
C ARG A 48 -17.26 -5.54 6.13
N VAL A 49 -16.48 -5.41 7.20
CA VAL A 49 -16.98 -5.50 8.58
C VAL A 49 -18.05 -4.42 8.85
N VAL A 50 -17.81 -3.17 8.47
CA VAL A 50 -18.81 -2.07 8.59
C VAL A 50 -20.09 -2.41 7.84
N ASN A 51 -19.98 -2.92 6.60
CA ASN A 51 -21.13 -3.30 5.80
C ASN A 51 -21.96 -4.42 6.47
N TYR A 52 -21.29 -5.47 6.97
CA TYR A 52 -21.99 -6.58 7.64
C TYR A 52 -22.60 -6.18 8.98
N ALA A 53 -21.98 -5.27 9.75
CA ALA A 53 -22.59 -4.69 10.94
C ALA A 53 -23.89 -3.96 10.60
N GLY A 54 -23.90 -3.20 9.51
CA GLY A 54 -25.12 -2.59 8.96
C GLY A 54 -26.16 -3.63 8.49
N LEU A 55 -25.73 -4.75 7.89
CA LEU A 55 -26.62 -5.84 7.49
C LEU A 55 -27.27 -6.53 8.71
N VAL A 56 -26.52 -6.78 9.79
CA VAL A 56 -27.08 -7.32 11.05
C VAL A 56 -28.19 -6.42 11.54
N ARG A 57 -27.94 -5.09 11.65
CA ARG A 57 -28.94 -4.12 12.05
C ARG A 57 -30.20 -4.15 11.17
N GLY A 58 -30.01 -4.07 9.84
CA GLY A 58 -31.12 -4.01 8.90
C GLY A 58 -31.93 -5.31 8.82
N LYS A 59 -31.25 -6.47 8.81
CA LYS A 59 -31.92 -7.79 8.81
C LYS A 59 -32.70 -8.02 10.11
N THR A 60 -32.17 -7.64 11.26
CA THR A 60 -32.87 -7.78 12.53
C THR A 60 -34.16 -6.97 12.54
N GLN A 61 -34.13 -5.72 12.12
CA GLN A 61 -35.36 -4.91 12.03
C GLN A 61 -36.38 -5.53 11.06
N ARG A 62 -35.90 -6.13 9.98
CA ARG A 62 -36.79 -6.84 9.04
C ARG A 62 -37.40 -8.09 9.67
N ILE A 63 -36.64 -8.88 10.42
CA ILE A 63 -37.18 -10.05 11.15
C ILE A 63 -38.27 -9.61 12.11
N ILE A 64 -38.04 -8.62 12.96
CA ILE A 64 -39.03 -8.11 13.91
C ILE A 64 -40.30 -7.72 13.20
N LYS A 65 -40.22 -6.99 12.08
CA LYS A 65 -41.35 -6.59 11.28
C LYS A 65 -42.12 -7.79 10.73
N LEU A 66 -41.43 -8.81 10.24
CA LEU A 66 -42.03 -10.02 9.68
C LEU A 66 -42.71 -10.86 10.80
N GLU A 67 -42.07 -11.01 11.96
CA GLU A 67 -42.64 -11.73 13.09
C GLU A 67 -43.95 -11.05 13.58
N ILE A 68 -43.95 -9.73 13.74
CA ILE A 68 -45.16 -8.97 14.15
C ILE A 68 -46.25 -9.09 13.08
N SER A 69 -45.90 -9.25 11.81
CA SER A 69 -46.81 -9.43 10.69
C SER A 69 -47.30 -10.90 10.51
N GLY A 70 -46.85 -11.82 11.35
CA GLY A 70 -47.19 -13.24 11.26
C GLY A 70 -46.55 -13.96 10.06
N GLN A 71 -45.40 -13.46 9.59
CA GLN A 71 -44.63 -14.04 8.47
C GLN A 71 -43.20 -14.39 8.91
N PRO A 72 -43.01 -15.41 9.77
CA PRO A 72 -41.73 -15.76 10.32
C PRO A 72 -40.73 -16.21 9.25
N GLU A 73 -39.46 -15.81 9.40
CA GLU A 73 -38.36 -16.12 8.46
C GLU A 73 -37.12 -16.61 9.22
N ASP A 74 -37.11 -17.91 9.58
CA ASP A 74 -36.05 -18.49 10.41
C ASP A 74 -34.68 -18.51 9.72
N GLY A 75 -34.63 -18.57 8.37
CA GLY A 75 -33.39 -18.49 7.63
C GLY A 75 -32.65 -17.17 7.85
N MET A 76 -33.39 -16.08 8.05
CA MET A 76 -32.79 -14.77 8.35
C MET A 76 -32.17 -14.72 9.73
N ILE A 77 -32.71 -15.44 10.71
CA ILE A 77 -32.16 -15.54 12.07
C ILE A 77 -30.80 -16.23 12.00
N GLN A 78 -30.71 -17.36 11.29
CA GLN A 78 -29.45 -18.08 11.09
C GLN A 78 -28.40 -17.24 10.36
N ASP A 79 -28.81 -16.45 9.37
CA ASP A 79 -27.92 -15.50 8.70
C ASP A 79 -27.31 -14.50 9.68
N ILE A 80 -28.13 -13.94 10.59
CA ILE A 80 -27.65 -12.95 11.57
C ILE A 80 -26.68 -13.60 12.55
N GLU A 81 -26.96 -14.81 13.04
CA GLU A 81 -26.05 -15.56 13.91
C GLU A 81 -24.69 -15.76 13.24
N ALA A 82 -24.70 -16.19 11.97
CA ALA A 82 -23.46 -16.35 11.18
C ALA A 82 -22.72 -15.04 10.95
N PHE A 83 -23.45 -13.93 10.76
CA PHE A 83 -22.84 -12.61 10.58
C PHE A 83 -22.24 -12.08 11.88
N VAL A 84 -22.94 -12.24 13.02
CA VAL A 84 -22.43 -11.82 14.34
C VAL A 84 -21.18 -12.60 14.71
N ASP A 85 -21.19 -13.93 14.54
CA ASP A 85 -20.00 -14.76 14.75
C ASP A 85 -18.84 -14.35 13.82
N GLY A 86 -19.14 -14.15 12.52
CA GLY A 86 -18.14 -13.71 11.54
C GLY A 86 -17.56 -12.33 11.84
N LEU A 87 -18.35 -11.40 12.35
CA LEU A 87 -17.89 -10.07 12.77
C LEU A 87 -16.96 -10.14 13.98
N ARG A 88 -17.23 -11.03 14.92
CA ARG A 88 -16.45 -11.22 16.14
C ARG A 88 -15.15 -11.99 15.88
N ASN A 89 -15.24 -13.11 15.18
CA ASN A 89 -14.16 -14.08 15.05
C ASN A 89 -13.43 -14.02 13.71
N GLY A 90 -14.02 -13.36 12.72
CA GLY A 90 -13.61 -13.43 11.32
C GLY A 90 -14.28 -14.61 10.62
N ASN A 91 -14.52 -14.47 9.32
CA ASN A 91 -15.10 -15.55 8.48
C ASN A 91 -14.58 -15.41 7.05
N GLY A 92 -13.78 -16.41 6.61
CA GLY A 92 -13.16 -16.40 5.28
C GLY A 92 -14.17 -16.50 4.13
N GLU A 93 -15.27 -17.23 4.29
CA GLU A 93 -16.31 -17.38 3.26
C GLU A 93 -17.07 -16.07 3.04
N LEU A 94 -17.34 -15.33 4.14
CA LEU A 94 -17.94 -14.00 4.09
C LEU A 94 -16.89 -12.91 3.77
N GLY A 95 -15.62 -13.26 3.79
CA GLY A 95 -14.49 -12.33 3.64
C GLY A 95 -14.38 -11.33 4.79
N LEU A 96 -14.87 -11.71 5.97
CA LEU A 96 -14.80 -10.91 7.18
C LEU A 96 -13.47 -11.13 7.88
N VAL A 97 -12.82 -10.04 8.25
CA VAL A 97 -11.60 -10.05 9.06
C VAL A 97 -11.96 -9.74 10.50
N ARG A 98 -11.33 -10.44 11.46
CA ARG A 98 -11.43 -10.06 12.86
C ARG A 98 -10.74 -8.71 13.05
N LEU A 99 -11.45 -7.73 13.62
CA LEU A 99 -10.84 -6.46 14.00
C LEU A 99 -10.10 -6.62 15.34
N ASP A 100 -8.83 -6.26 15.34
CA ASP A 100 -8.00 -6.23 16.55
C ASP A 100 -8.14 -4.87 17.25
N ASP A 101 -9.37 -4.65 17.80
CA ASP A 101 -9.77 -3.47 18.55
C ASP A 101 -10.60 -3.89 19.76
N GLY A 102 -10.08 -3.62 20.96
CA GLY A 102 -10.71 -4.09 22.20
C GLY A 102 -12.11 -3.53 22.41
N ALA A 103 -12.36 -2.25 22.03
CA ALA A 103 -13.66 -1.65 22.17
C ALA A 103 -14.70 -2.30 21.23
N PHE A 104 -14.31 -2.54 19.98
CA PHE A 104 -15.15 -3.25 19.02
C PHE A 104 -15.44 -4.68 19.49
N GLN A 105 -14.43 -5.43 19.94
CA GLN A 105 -14.61 -6.82 20.40
C GLN A 105 -15.51 -6.91 21.63
N SER A 106 -15.39 -5.97 22.57
CA SER A 106 -16.30 -5.89 23.73
C SER A 106 -17.73 -5.59 23.31
N LYS A 107 -17.93 -4.70 22.32
CA LYS A 107 -19.25 -4.38 21.79
C LYS A 107 -19.86 -5.55 21.02
N MET A 108 -19.06 -6.30 20.28
CA MET A 108 -19.52 -7.52 19.60
C MET A 108 -19.94 -8.61 20.57
N GLN A 109 -19.29 -8.71 21.72
CA GLN A 109 -19.74 -9.62 22.78
C GLN A 109 -21.10 -9.20 23.36
N GLU A 110 -21.28 -7.90 23.68
CA GLU A 110 -22.56 -7.36 24.12
C GLU A 110 -23.67 -7.62 23.09
N LEU A 111 -23.37 -7.43 21.79
CA LEU A 111 -24.30 -7.64 20.70
C LEU A 111 -24.72 -9.10 20.58
N GLU A 112 -23.78 -10.04 20.69
CA GLU A 112 -24.05 -11.48 20.66
C GLU A 112 -24.95 -11.92 21.84
N GLU A 113 -24.61 -11.50 23.07
CA GLU A 113 -25.38 -11.80 24.27
C GLU A 113 -26.80 -11.21 24.19
N TYR A 114 -26.92 -9.98 23.69
CA TYR A 114 -28.22 -9.32 23.54
C TYR A 114 -29.04 -9.91 22.40
N PHE A 115 -28.42 -10.37 21.31
CA PHE A 115 -29.12 -11.06 20.24
C PHE A 115 -29.79 -12.36 20.73
N ALA A 116 -29.13 -13.11 21.60
CA ALA A 116 -29.73 -14.31 22.19
C ALA A 116 -31.00 -13.98 22.98
N ALA A 117 -31.01 -12.88 23.73
CA ALA A 117 -32.20 -12.41 24.47
C ALA A 117 -33.30 -11.92 23.52
N LEU A 118 -32.94 -11.25 22.41
CA LEU A 118 -33.89 -10.80 21.39
C LEU A 118 -34.48 -12.00 20.63
N HIS A 119 -33.66 -12.99 20.29
CA HIS A 119 -34.13 -14.23 19.65
C HIS A 119 -35.16 -14.96 20.48
N TYR A 120 -34.95 -15.02 21.78
CA TYR A 120 -35.99 -15.56 22.71
C TYR A 120 -37.32 -14.80 22.61
N GLU A 121 -37.32 -13.47 22.56
CA GLU A 121 -38.55 -12.69 22.40
C GLU A 121 -39.19 -12.88 21.03
N ILE A 122 -38.38 -13.04 19.95
CA ILE A 122 -38.90 -13.37 18.63
C ILE A 122 -39.71 -14.66 18.64
N LEU A 123 -39.21 -15.70 19.33
CA LEU A 123 -39.95 -16.96 19.45
C LEU A 123 -41.22 -16.79 20.32
N ARG A 124 -41.15 -15.98 21.36
CA ARG A 124 -42.31 -15.70 22.23
C ARG A 124 -43.44 -14.97 21.48
N VAL A 125 -43.13 -14.12 20.50
CA VAL A 125 -44.16 -13.47 19.66
C VAL A 125 -45.06 -14.50 18.99
N ARG A 126 -44.55 -15.64 18.58
CA ARG A 126 -45.32 -16.73 17.96
C ARG A 126 -46.28 -17.42 18.91
N GLU A 127 -45.94 -17.43 20.19
CA GLU A 127 -46.73 -18.12 21.22
C GLU A 127 -47.82 -17.23 21.86
N VAL A 128 -47.46 -15.99 22.18
CA VAL A 128 -48.29 -15.12 22.99
C VAL A 128 -48.72 -13.81 22.29
N GLY A 129 -48.25 -13.59 21.06
CA GLY A 129 -48.49 -12.33 20.33
C GLY A 129 -47.52 -11.23 20.75
N TYR A 130 -47.21 -10.32 19.84
CA TYR A 130 -46.19 -9.27 20.06
C TYR A 130 -46.58 -8.29 21.19
N GLU A 131 -47.88 -8.06 21.42
CA GLU A 131 -48.40 -7.17 22.48
C GLU A 131 -48.07 -7.66 23.90
N ASN A 132 -47.80 -8.97 24.07
CA ASN A 132 -47.46 -9.62 25.33
C ASN A 132 -45.94 -9.91 25.46
N THR A 133 -45.11 -9.27 24.65
CA THR A 133 -43.66 -9.43 24.63
C THR A 133 -42.95 -8.10 24.74
N GLU A 134 -41.67 -8.12 25.07
CA GLU A 134 -40.79 -6.92 25.08
C GLU A 134 -40.06 -6.74 23.75
N ILE A 135 -40.56 -7.34 22.64
CA ILE A 135 -39.85 -7.40 21.37
C ILE A 135 -39.54 -6.02 20.82
N ILE A 136 -40.43 -5.04 20.96
CA ILE A 136 -40.22 -3.68 20.48
C ILE A 136 -39.06 -3.03 21.21
N ASP A 137 -39.10 -2.97 22.53
CA ASP A 137 -38.05 -2.33 23.33
C ASP A 137 -36.70 -3.01 23.18
N LYS A 138 -36.70 -4.35 23.14
CA LYS A 138 -35.47 -5.11 22.89
C LYS A 138 -34.92 -4.89 21.48
N SER A 139 -35.78 -4.74 20.47
CA SER A 139 -35.34 -4.45 19.11
C SER A 139 -34.70 -3.07 18.98
N GLU A 140 -35.24 -2.06 19.64
CA GLU A 140 -34.67 -0.71 19.68
C GLU A 140 -33.31 -0.71 20.40
N ARG A 141 -33.22 -1.38 21.55
CA ARG A 141 -31.93 -1.49 22.24
C ARG A 141 -30.89 -2.27 21.42
N PHE A 142 -31.30 -3.34 20.74
CA PHE A 142 -30.41 -4.07 19.82
C PHE A 142 -29.94 -3.20 18.67
N PHE A 143 -30.82 -2.36 18.11
CA PHE A 143 -30.48 -1.40 17.08
C PHE A 143 -29.39 -0.43 17.55
N GLU A 144 -29.52 0.13 18.77
CA GLU A 144 -28.51 1.01 19.36
C GLU A 144 -27.15 0.30 19.50
N ILE A 145 -27.12 -0.95 19.98
CA ILE A 145 -25.90 -1.74 20.12
C ILE A 145 -25.24 -1.97 18.74
N CYS A 146 -26.04 -2.28 17.71
CA CYS A 146 -25.54 -2.41 16.34
C CYS A 146 -24.95 -1.11 15.81
N ASP A 147 -25.58 0.02 16.10
CA ASP A 147 -25.14 1.35 15.66
C ASP A 147 -23.80 1.72 16.32
N GLU A 148 -23.68 1.48 17.63
CA GLU A 148 -22.43 1.65 18.37
C GLU A 148 -21.31 0.75 17.80
N ALA A 149 -21.61 -0.53 17.52
CA ALA A 149 -20.65 -1.46 16.92
C ALA A 149 -20.19 -0.98 15.53
N THR A 150 -21.12 -0.52 14.71
CA THR A 150 -20.82 0.05 13.39
C THR A 150 -19.90 1.28 13.51
N GLY A 151 -20.23 2.20 14.42
CA GLY A 151 -19.41 3.39 14.69
C GLY A 151 -17.98 3.05 15.14
N LEU A 152 -17.82 2.02 15.98
CA LEU A 152 -16.49 1.54 16.40
C LEU A 152 -15.69 0.94 15.22
N ALA A 153 -16.35 0.18 14.33
CA ALA A 153 -15.72 -0.35 13.12
C ALA A 153 -15.30 0.77 12.15
N GLU A 154 -16.14 1.79 11.98
CA GLU A 154 -15.82 2.97 11.16
C GLU A 154 -14.64 3.75 11.75
N ALA A 155 -14.63 3.99 13.06
CA ALA A 155 -13.52 4.68 13.73
C ALA A 155 -12.20 3.90 13.58
N TYR A 156 -12.24 2.57 13.66
CA TYR A 156 -11.08 1.72 13.39
C TYR A 156 -10.60 1.88 11.94
N SER A 157 -11.51 1.85 10.97
CA SER A 157 -11.20 2.05 9.55
C SER A 157 -10.56 3.42 9.30
N GLN A 158 -11.09 4.49 9.89
CA GLN A 158 -10.55 5.84 9.78
C GLN A 158 -9.13 5.95 10.37
N ARG A 159 -8.86 5.31 11.51
CA ARG A 159 -7.49 5.27 12.07
C ARG A 159 -6.51 4.60 11.12
N LYS A 160 -6.91 3.49 10.47
CA LYS A 160 -6.08 2.81 9.45
C LYS A 160 -5.86 3.70 8.22
N ALA A 161 -6.90 4.38 7.74
CA ALA A 161 -6.80 5.30 6.61
C ALA A 161 -5.88 6.50 6.92
N SER A 162 -5.92 7.05 8.13
CA SER A 162 -4.99 8.10 8.55
C SER A 162 -3.53 7.64 8.54
N SER A 163 -3.26 6.41 8.96
CA SER A 163 -1.92 5.81 8.88
C SER A 163 -1.44 5.67 7.43
N LEU A 164 -2.33 5.34 6.49
CA LEU A 164 -2.03 5.27 5.07
C LEU A 164 -1.57 6.64 4.53
N THR A 165 -2.29 7.72 4.88
CA THR A 165 -1.94 9.08 4.47
C THR A 165 -0.54 9.51 4.94
N VAL A 166 -0.14 9.06 6.13
CA VAL A 166 1.22 9.33 6.65
C VAL A 166 2.27 8.61 5.81
N ILE A 167 2.05 7.33 5.49
CA ILE A 167 2.98 6.54 4.67
C ILE A 167 3.08 7.11 3.25
N GLU A 168 1.97 7.52 2.63
CA GLU A 168 1.96 8.17 1.31
C GLU A 168 2.85 9.42 1.28
N LYS A 169 2.85 10.23 2.33
CA LYS A 169 3.74 11.40 2.45
C LYS A 169 5.22 10.99 2.47
N TYR A 170 5.58 9.95 3.25
CA TYR A 170 6.96 9.45 3.28
C TYR A 170 7.39 8.88 1.93
N ILE A 171 6.55 8.10 1.25
CA ILE A 171 6.80 7.60 -0.10
C ILE A 171 7.02 8.76 -1.07
N THR A 172 6.18 9.78 -1.03
CA THR A 172 6.29 10.96 -1.90
C THR A 172 7.62 11.68 -1.69
N ILE A 173 8.01 11.92 -0.44
CA ILE A 173 9.29 12.57 -0.11
C ILE A 173 10.46 11.71 -0.60
N ASP A 174 10.43 10.40 -0.37
CA ASP A 174 11.48 9.46 -0.77
C ASP A 174 11.65 9.45 -2.30
N ILE A 175 10.57 9.40 -3.06
CA ILE A 175 10.58 9.47 -4.53
C ILE A 175 11.19 10.79 -5.01
N ILE A 176 10.82 11.93 -4.41
CA ILE A 176 11.36 13.24 -4.79
C ILE A 176 12.88 13.26 -4.57
N VAL A 177 13.35 12.80 -3.41
CA VAL A 177 14.78 12.76 -3.09
C VAL A 177 15.53 11.83 -4.04
N LEU A 178 14.99 10.64 -4.32
CA LEU A 178 15.54 9.71 -5.32
C LEU A 178 15.67 10.34 -6.70
N MET A 179 14.62 11.00 -7.18
CA MET A 179 14.62 11.67 -8.48
C MET A 179 15.71 12.76 -8.57
N LEU A 180 15.89 13.54 -7.50
CA LEU A 180 16.93 14.57 -7.44
C LEU A 180 18.34 13.96 -7.45
N LEU A 181 18.58 12.89 -6.70
CA LEU A 181 19.88 12.22 -6.66
C LEU A 181 20.22 11.54 -8.00
N ILE A 182 19.25 10.84 -8.59
CA ILE A 182 19.43 10.19 -9.92
C ILE A 182 19.64 11.25 -10.98
N GLY A 183 18.86 12.34 -10.98
CA GLY A 183 19.03 13.46 -11.90
C GLY A 183 20.43 14.10 -11.80
N TYR A 184 20.92 14.29 -10.58
CA TYR A 184 22.27 14.80 -10.33
C TYR A 184 23.36 13.86 -10.93
N GLU A 185 23.29 12.55 -10.67
CA GLU A 185 24.25 11.58 -11.22
C GLU A 185 24.14 11.49 -12.75
N PHE A 186 22.92 11.59 -13.31
CA PHE A 186 22.72 11.63 -14.75
C PHE A 186 23.39 12.85 -15.42
N ILE A 187 23.16 14.06 -14.88
CA ILE A 187 23.79 15.28 -15.40
C ILE A 187 25.31 15.17 -15.32
N LYS A 188 25.85 14.63 -14.23
CA LYS A 188 27.26 14.41 -14.04
C LYS A 188 27.82 13.41 -15.09
N ALA A 189 27.12 12.32 -15.37
CA ALA A 189 27.49 11.33 -16.39
C ALA A 189 27.51 11.95 -17.80
N VAL A 190 26.50 12.74 -18.14
CA VAL A 190 26.43 13.44 -19.43
C VAL A 190 27.58 14.44 -19.57
N ARG A 191 27.89 15.24 -18.56
CA ARG A 191 29.00 16.17 -18.56
C ARG A 191 30.34 15.43 -18.71
N PHE A 192 30.52 14.31 -18.04
CA PHE A 192 31.72 13.49 -18.15
C PHE A 192 31.90 12.91 -19.57
N ALA A 193 30.84 12.37 -20.17
CA ALA A 193 30.82 11.85 -21.49
C ALA A 193 31.16 12.95 -22.55
N ALA A 194 30.57 14.14 -22.37
CA ALA A 194 30.87 15.29 -23.26
C ALA A 194 32.35 15.71 -23.17
N MET A 195 32.88 15.77 -21.94
CA MET A 195 34.28 16.11 -21.70
C MET A 195 35.23 15.06 -22.32
N ASN A 196 34.94 13.77 -22.16
CA ASN A 196 35.75 12.70 -22.77
C ASN A 196 35.76 12.78 -24.29
N ARG A 197 34.60 13.03 -24.94
CA ARG A 197 34.51 13.23 -26.39
C ARG A 197 35.35 14.43 -26.85
N ALA A 198 35.31 15.54 -26.08
CA ALA A 198 36.10 16.72 -26.38
C ALA A 198 37.63 16.44 -26.24
N LEU A 199 38.03 15.66 -25.22
CA LEU A 199 39.41 15.25 -25.00
C LEU A 199 39.90 14.30 -26.13
N GLN A 200 39.08 13.30 -26.50
CA GLN A 200 39.40 12.40 -27.61
C GLN A 200 39.64 13.17 -28.91
N LYS A 201 38.78 14.15 -29.25
CA LYS A 201 39.00 15.01 -30.42
C LYS A 201 40.32 15.78 -30.34
N LYS A 202 40.75 16.27 -29.18
CA LYS A 202 42.01 17.00 -29.00
C LYS A 202 43.24 16.08 -29.08
N VAL A 203 43.12 14.83 -28.64
CA VAL A 203 44.23 13.86 -28.59
C VAL A 203 44.44 13.17 -29.91
N TYR A 204 43.37 12.88 -30.66
CA TYR A 204 43.41 12.03 -31.86
C TYR A 204 43.21 12.75 -33.19
N LEU A 205 42.80 14.04 -33.19
CA LEU A 205 42.64 14.81 -34.41
C LEU A 205 43.67 15.95 -34.49
N ASP A 206 44.21 16.18 -35.64
CA ASP A 206 45.06 17.34 -35.98
C ASP A 206 44.18 18.61 -36.02
N LYS A 207 44.60 19.67 -35.34
CA LYS A 207 43.82 20.91 -35.22
C LYS A 207 43.66 21.69 -36.52
N ALA A 208 44.62 21.55 -37.46
CA ALA A 208 44.62 22.29 -38.70
C ALA A 208 43.81 21.60 -39.79
N THR A 209 43.88 20.30 -39.86
CA THR A 209 43.29 19.51 -40.95
C THR A 209 42.03 18.74 -40.55
N GLY A 210 41.79 18.52 -39.22
CA GLY A 210 40.69 17.71 -38.72
C GLY A 210 40.84 16.19 -38.95
N LEU A 211 41.98 15.77 -39.52
CA LEU A 211 42.30 14.36 -39.80
C LEU A 211 42.92 13.66 -38.59
N PRO A 212 42.87 12.31 -38.54
CA PRO A 212 43.57 11.54 -37.50
C PRO A 212 45.04 11.92 -37.42
N ASN A 213 45.54 12.22 -36.24
CA ASN A 213 46.91 12.55 -35.98
C ASN A 213 47.75 11.28 -35.75
N LYS A 214 49.07 11.44 -35.55
CA LYS A 214 50.02 10.35 -35.34
C LYS A 214 49.57 9.42 -34.19
N ASN A 215 49.07 9.95 -33.11
CA ASN A 215 48.64 9.14 -31.98
C ASN A 215 47.48 8.18 -32.33
N LYS A 216 46.52 8.62 -33.18
CA LYS A 216 45.42 7.76 -33.64
C LYS A 216 45.92 6.69 -34.62
N CYS A 217 46.89 7.02 -35.46
CA CYS A 217 47.50 6.04 -36.36
C CYS A 217 48.28 4.97 -35.58
N GLU A 218 49.04 5.35 -34.57
CA GLU A 218 49.75 4.40 -33.70
C GLU A 218 48.80 3.48 -32.96
N GLU A 219 47.71 4.00 -32.35
CA GLU A 219 46.68 3.17 -31.69
C GLU A 219 46.02 2.15 -32.63
N LEU A 220 45.71 2.54 -33.86
CA LEU A 220 45.13 1.65 -34.87
C LEU A 220 46.12 0.56 -35.35
N LEU A 221 47.42 0.82 -35.25
CA LEU A 221 48.49 -0.14 -35.62
C LEU A 221 48.75 -1.14 -34.48
N ASP A 222 48.63 -0.70 -33.23
CA ASP A 222 48.89 -1.53 -32.05
C ASP A 222 47.72 -2.48 -31.72
N ASP A 223 46.48 -2.11 -32.06
CA ASP A 223 45.26 -2.94 -31.86
C ASP A 223 44.45 -2.95 -33.18
N PRO A 224 44.86 -3.74 -34.16
CA PRO A 224 44.20 -3.82 -35.45
C PRO A 224 42.85 -4.55 -35.26
N GLU A 225 41.74 -3.80 -35.05
CA GLU A 225 40.44 -4.33 -35.41
C GLU A 225 40.48 -4.81 -36.86
N PRO A 226 39.88 -5.97 -37.19
CA PRO A 226 39.93 -6.49 -38.57
C PRO A 226 39.43 -5.38 -39.50
N ALA A 227 40.34 -4.86 -40.32
CA ALA A 227 40.06 -3.79 -41.27
C ALA A 227 38.91 -4.25 -42.16
N ALA A 228 37.80 -3.49 -42.17
CA ALA A 228 36.76 -3.67 -43.17
C ALA A 228 37.48 -3.66 -44.55
N GLU A 229 37.08 -4.54 -45.44
CA GLU A 229 37.74 -4.93 -46.70
C GLU A 229 38.23 -3.82 -47.67
N ASN A 230 38.23 -2.55 -47.27
CA ASN A 230 38.56 -1.41 -48.13
C ASN A 230 39.48 -0.35 -47.49
N VAL A 231 40.38 -0.71 -46.57
CA VAL A 231 41.41 0.24 -46.09
C VAL A 231 42.69 0.07 -46.85
N GLY A 232 42.93 0.93 -47.83
CA GLY A 232 44.24 1.10 -48.49
C GLY A 232 45.20 1.88 -47.60
N VAL A 233 46.34 1.32 -47.22
CA VAL A 233 47.50 2.06 -46.67
C VAL A 233 48.31 2.63 -47.78
N CYS A 234 48.30 3.97 -47.97
CA CYS A 234 49.24 4.67 -48.81
C CYS A 234 50.55 4.87 -48.02
N SER A 235 51.63 4.23 -48.45
CA SER A 235 53.02 4.48 -48.03
C SER A 235 53.62 5.67 -48.74
#